data_6f74c58db6df691f4ad76cd24e4733d8
#
_entry.id   6f74c58db6df691f4ad76cd24e4733d8
#
_cell.length_a   1.000
_cell.length_b   1.000
_cell.length_c   1.000
_cell.angle_alpha   90.00
_cell.angle_beta   90.00
_cell.angle_gamma   90.00
#
_symmetry.space_group_name_H-M   'P 1'
#
loop_
_entity.id
_entity.type
_entity.pdbx_description
1 polymer ?
#
loop_
_entity_poly.entity_id
_entity_poly.type
_entity_poly.pdbx_seq_one_letter_code
_entity_poly.pdbx_strand_id
1 'polypeptide(L)'
;MNEIFVTVNGTVGTDVQLTAGERSNRARFRLATAERYLDRESNRWVERETVWLDVICFRRLADHVAASVVKGQPVIVRGRLRVSHWDGEKGPRETLEVLATSVGHDLALGQASFARPPRSDRQPSQPLEEVPAPSAESAPLGQVPDVA
;
A
#
# COMPACT_ATOMS: atom_id res chain seq x y z
N MET A 1 -10.61 19.22 2.99
CA MET A 1 -9.60 18.77 3.98
C MET A 1 -8.36 18.34 3.23
N ASN A 2 -7.20 18.85 3.62
CA ASN A 2 -5.96 18.59 2.91
C ASN A 2 -5.26 17.39 3.52
N GLU A 3 -5.08 16.34 2.74
CA GLU A 3 -4.42 15.12 3.16
C GLU A 3 -3.26 14.80 2.19
N ILE A 4 -2.16 14.29 2.73
CA ILE A 4 -1.02 13.87 1.93
C ILE A 4 -1.11 12.35 1.76
N PHE A 5 -1.30 11.89 0.54
CA PHE A 5 -1.21 10.47 0.21
C PHE A 5 0.15 10.15 -0.38
N VAL A 6 0.72 9.06 0.07
CA VAL A 6 2.03 8.57 -0.39
C VAL A 6 1.95 7.10 -0.77
N THR A 7 2.81 6.72 -1.69
CA THR A 7 3.12 5.32 -1.99
C THR A 7 4.60 5.11 -1.74
N VAL A 8 4.94 4.18 -0.88
CA VAL A 8 6.31 3.95 -0.42
C VAL A 8 6.68 2.49 -0.63
N ASN A 9 7.84 2.28 -1.23
CA ASN A 9 8.47 0.97 -1.32
C ASN A 9 9.55 0.88 -0.25
N GLY A 10 9.62 -0.23 0.45
CA GLY A 10 10.64 -0.41 1.47
C GLY A 10 10.70 -1.83 1.99
N THR A 11 11.52 -2.02 2.99
CA THR A 11 11.71 -3.30 3.67
C THR A 11 11.12 -3.23 5.08
N VAL A 12 10.39 -4.25 5.46
CA VAL A 12 9.84 -4.36 6.83
C VAL A 12 10.99 -4.51 7.82
N GLY A 13 11.15 -3.53 8.67
CA GLY A 13 12.29 -3.42 9.60
C GLY A 13 12.06 -4.00 10.98
N THR A 14 10.80 -4.27 11.34
CA THR A 14 10.41 -4.86 12.63
C THR A 14 9.36 -5.93 12.43
N ASP A 15 9.14 -6.75 13.44
CA ASP A 15 8.00 -7.65 13.46
C ASP A 15 6.68 -6.84 13.42
N VAL A 16 5.67 -7.40 12.78
CA VAL A 16 4.33 -6.81 12.76
C VAL A 16 3.66 -7.05 14.11
N GLN A 17 3.33 -5.96 14.78
CA GLN A 17 2.61 -6.02 16.06
C GLN A 17 1.12 -5.86 15.83
N LEU A 18 0.36 -6.92 16.10
CA LEU A 18 -1.10 -6.89 16.06
C LEU A 18 -1.64 -6.67 17.46
N THR A 19 -2.42 -5.62 17.62
CA THR A 19 -3.07 -5.27 18.88
C THR A 19 -4.58 -5.29 18.70
N ALA A 20 -5.28 -6.01 19.58
CA ALA A 20 -6.73 -6.00 19.60
C ALA A 20 -7.25 -4.64 20.15
N GLY A 21 -8.13 -4.00 19.41
CA GLY A 21 -8.82 -2.79 19.83
C GLY A 21 -10.30 -3.04 20.11
N GLU A 22 -10.96 -2.11 20.80
CA GLU A 22 -12.39 -2.23 21.13
C GLU A 22 -13.29 -2.35 19.89
N ARG A 23 -12.92 -1.67 18.80
CA ARG A 23 -13.70 -1.65 17.55
C ARG A 23 -13.07 -2.44 16.42
N SER A 24 -11.75 -2.54 16.41
CA SER A 24 -11.01 -3.24 15.35
C SER A 24 -9.57 -3.49 15.79
N ASN A 25 -8.96 -4.49 15.17
CA ASN A 25 -7.54 -4.75 15.33
C ASN A 25 -6.69 -3.65 14.66
N ARG A 26 -5.51 -3.47 15.21
CA ARG A 26 -4.49 -2.55 14.71
C ARG A 26 -3.18 -3.31 14.50
N ALA A 27 -2.59 -3.18 13.34
CA ALA A 27 -1.24 -3.69 13.08
C ALA A 27 -0.27 -2.53 12.88
N ARG A 28 0.93 -2.67 13.42
CA ARG A 28 2.00 -1.69 13.29
C ARG A 28 3.32 -2.38 12.99
N PHE A 29 4.08 -1.81 12.08
CA PHE A 29 5.46 -2.19 11.81
C PHE A 29 6.25 -0.97 11.32
N ARG A 30 7.57 -1.05 11.44
CA ARG A 30 8.44 -0.02 10.88
C ARG A 30 8.91 -0.42 9.49
N LEU A 31 8.87 0.54 8.59
CA LEU A 31 9.31 0.41 7.21
C LEU A 31 10.62 1.18 7.04
N ALA A 32 11.64 0.49 6.56
CA ALA A 32 12.90 1.10 6.15
C ALA A 32 12.88 1.39 4.66
N THR A 33 13.08 2.62 4.28
CA THR A 33 13.23 3.02 2.89
C THR A 33 14.55 3.74 2.71
N ALA A 34 15.35 3.28 1.75
CA ALA A 34 16.64 3.87 1.42
C ALA A 34 16.75 4.05 -0.08
N GLU A 35 17.14 5.22 -0.48
CA GLU A 35 17.44 5.52 -1.87
C GLU A 35 18.88 5.08 -2.18
N ARG A 36 19.05 4.40 -3.30
CA ARG A 36 20.36 4.09 -3.85
C ARG A 36 20.65 4.97 -5.05
N TYR A 37 21.85 5.48 -5.14
CA TYR A 37 22.30 6.18 -6.31
C TYR A 37 23.67 5.68 -6.76
N LEU A 38 23.93 5.79 -8.06
CA LEU A 38 25.26 5.46 -8.60
C LEU A 38 26.19 6.64 -8.40
N ASP A 39 27.20 6.47 -7.58
CA ASP A 39 28.30 7.44 -7.49
C ASP A 39 29.18 7.31 -8.74
N ARG A 40 29.19 8.36 -9.55
CA ARG A 40 29.93 8.39 -10.81
C ARG A 40 31.45 8.42 -10.63
N GLU A 41 31.94 8.90 -9.50
CA GLU A 41 33.37 8.95 -9.20
C GLU A 41 33.91 7.58 -8.82
N SER A 42 33.22 6.85 -7.95
CA SER A 42 33.63 5.52 -7.50
C SER A 42 33.05 4.38 -8.34
N ASN A 43 32.07 4.67 -9.20
CA ASN A 43 31.29 3.70 -10.00
C ASN A 43 30.64 2.62 -9.11
N ARG A 44 30.24 2.99 -7.91
CA ARG A 44 29.58 2.12 -6.91
C ARG A 44 28.20 2.62 -6.58
N TRP A 45 27.34 1.69 -6.24
CA TRP A 45 26.04 2.00 -5.69
C TRP A 45 26.18 2.39 -4.23
N VAL A 46 25.72 3.59 -3.90
CA VAL A 46 25.76 4.17 -2.54
C VAL A 46 24.34 4.30 -2.03
N GLU A 47 24.13 3.87 -0.80
CA GLU A 47 22.86 4.07 -0.11
C GLU A 47 22.84 5.45 0.56
N ARG A 48 21.76 6.19 0.35
CA ARG A 48 21.46 7.38 1.15
C ARG A 48 20.98 6.97 2.53
N GLU A 49 20.89 7.94 3.42
CA GLU A 49 20.34 7.73 4.75
C GLU A 49 18.98 7.03 4.70
N THR A 50 18.82 6.01 5.53
CA THR A 50 17.55 5.28 5.63
C THR A 50 16.50 6.14 6.31
N VAL A 51 15.36 6.31 5.67
CA VAL A 51 14.18 6.92 6.26
C VAL A 51 13.32 5.83 6.88
N TRP A 52 12.95 6.02 8.13
CA TRP A 52 12.09 5.12 8.88
C TRP A 52 10.67 5.67 8.95
N LEU A 53 9.72 4.86 8.57
CA LEU A 53 8.31 5.17 8.65
C LEU A 53 7.59 4.16 9.53
N ASP A 54 6.66 4.62 10.35
CA ASP A 54 5.74 3.74 11.06
C ASP A 54 4.51 3.50 10.18
N VAL A 55 4.24 2.26 9.85
CA VAL A 55 3.07 1.85 9.08
C VAL A 55 2.00 1.34 10.03
N ILE A 56 0.82 1.93 9.95
CA ILE A 56 -0.32 1.59 10.80
C ILE A 56 -1.48 1.12 9.92
N CYS A 57 -1.98 -0.06 10.22
CA CYS A 57 -3.10 -0.68 9.53
C CYS A 57 -4.24 -0.92 10.51
N PHE A 58 -5.48 -0.86 10.03
CA PHE A 58 -6.68 -1.09 10.83
C PHE A 58 -7.59 -2.11 10.20
N ARG A 59 -8.46 -2.71 11.00
CA ARG A 59 -9.52 -3.63 10.58
C ARG A 59 -8.96 -4.85 9.85
N ARG A 60 -9.58 -5.24 8.75
CA ARG A 60 -9.16 -6.41 7.95
C ARG A 60 -7.76 -6.28 7.40
N LEU A 61 -7.35 -5.08 7.01
CA LEU A 61 -5.98 -4.85 6.55
C LEU A 61 -4.97 -5.21 7.64
N ALA A 62 -5.24 -4.85 8.89
CA ALA A 62 -4.39 -5.21 10.03
C ALA A 62 -4.26 -6.73 10.19
N ASP A 63 -5.38 -7.45 10.13
CA ASP A 63 -5.40 -8.91 10.25
C ASP A 63 -4.62 -9.59 9.12
N HIS A 64 -4.83 -9.15 7.88
CA HIS A 64 -4.15 -9.69 6.71
C HIS A 64 -2.66 -9.37 6.69
N VAL A 65 -2.28 -8.16 7.08
CA VAL A 65 -0.87 -7.76 7.19
C VAL A 65 -0.16 -8.60 8.25
N ALA A 66 -0.76 -8.78 9.41
CA ALA A 66 -0.18 -9.60 10.47
C ALA A 66 0.00 -11.07 10.04
N ALA A 67 -0.90 -11.59 9.21
CA ALA A 67 -0.82 -12.96 8.70
C ALA A 67 0.15 -13.13 7.51
N SER A 68 0.47 -12.06 6.79
CA SER A 68 1.15 -12.14 5.50
C SER A 68 2.52 -11.49 5.47
N VAL A 69 2.76 -10.46 6.26
CA VAL A 69 3.97 -9.63 6.21
C VAL A 69 4.90 -10.01 7.34
N VAL A 70 6.15 -10.25 7.01
CA VAL A 70 7.22 -10.67 7.94
C VAL A 70 8.39 -9.71 7.83
N LYS A 71 9.09 -9.49 8.93
CA LYS A 71 10.33 -8.71 8.98
C LYS A 71 11.31 -9.15 7.90
N GLY A 72 11.90 -8.20 7.22
CA GLY A 72 12.87 -8.43 6.14
C GLY A 72 12.25 -8.49 4.75
N GLN A 73 10.94 -8.57 4.63
CA GLN A 73 10.27 -8.65 3.34
C GLN A 73 10.11 -7.27 2.67
N PRO A 74 10.28 -7.21 1.34
CA PRO A 74 10.02 -5.99 0.58
C PRO A 74 8.51 -5.80 0.38
N VAL A 75 8.03 -4.60 0.67
CA VAL A 75 6.61 -4.26 0.57
C VAL A 75 6.39 -2.91 -0.11
N ILE A 76 5.19 -2.75 -0.64
CA ILE A 76 4.66 -1.48 -1.14
C ILE A 76 3.52 -1.08 -0.22
N VAL A 77 3.59 0.13 0.30
CA VAL A 77 2.58 0.69 1.19
C VAL A 77 2.00 1.95 0.56
N ARG A 78 0.70 2.03 0.51
CA ARG A 78 0.00 3.25 0.13
C ARG A 78 -0.90 3.69 1.27
N GLY A 79 -0.87 4.98 1.57
CA GLY A 79 -1.73 5.53 2.61
C GLY A 79 -1.52 7.01 2.83
N ARG A 80 -2.12 7.49 3.89
CA ARG A 80 -2.05 8.87 4.31
C ARG A 80 -0.84 9.08 5.21
N LEU A 81 0.00 10.04 4.84
CA LEU A 81 1.15 10.46 5.63
C LEU A 81 0.70 11.43 6.73
N ARG A 82 1.20 11.23 7.92
CA ARG A 82 1.08 12.19 9.00
C ARG A 82 2.34 12.21 9.86
N VAL A 83 2.54 13.30 10.57
CA VAL A 83 3.58 13.43 11.59
C VAL A 83 2.94 13.22 12.95
N SER A 84 3.48 12.29 13.72
CA SER A 84 3.09 12.06 15.11
C SER A 84 4.12 12.72 16.02
N HIS A 85 3.62 13.52 16.95
CA HIS A 85 4.45 14.17 17.96
C HIS A 85 4.25 13.46 19.30
N TRP A 86 5.34 13.16 19.98
CA TRP A 86 5.30 12.53 21.29
C TRP A 86 6.48 12.95 22.15
N ASP A 87 6.30 12.90 23.46
CA ASP A 87 7.34 13.23 24.43
C ASP A 87 8.14 11.98 24.78
N GLY A 88 9.41 11.94 24.34
CA GLY A 88 10.35 10.91 24.72
C GLY A 88 11.17 11.29 25.95
N GLU A 89 11.90 10.34 26.51
CA GLU A 89 12.77 10.57 27.67
C GLU A 89 13.84 11.66 27.43
N LYS A 90 14.20 11.88 26.18
CA LYS A 90 15.19 12.89 25.74
C LYS A 90 14.58 14.16 25.16
N GLY A 91 13.29 14.40 25.37
CA GLY A 91 12.55 15.53 24.85
C GLY A 91 11.52 15.21 23.76
N PRO A 92 10.91 16.23 23.15
CA PRO A 92 9.90 16.01 22.12
C PRO A 92 10.47 15.31 20.91
N ARG A 93 9.72 14.33 20.37
CA ARG A 93 10.08 13.57 19.19
C ARG A 93 9.00 13.58 18.13
N GLU A 94 9.42 13.46 16.91
CA GLU A 94 8.53 13.33 15.75
C GLU A 94 8.75 11.99 15.06
N THR A 95 7.65 11.38 14.64
CA THR A 95 7.68 10.15 13.86
C THR A 95 6.81 10.32 12.64
N LEU A 96 7.33 9.96 11.50
CA LEU A 96 6.55 9.87 10.26
C LEU A 96 5.73 8.59 10.27
N GLU A 97 4.43 8.74 10.14
CA GLU A 97 3.49 7.62 10.10
C GLU A 97 2.75 7.57 8.78
N VAL A 98 2.51 6.38 8.29
CA VAL A 98 1.62 6.12 7.16
C VAL A 98 0.43 5.32 7.65
N LEU A 99 -0.76 5.94 7.61
CA LEU A 99 -2.02 5.22 7.82
C LEU A 99 -2.36 4.49 6.53
N ALA A 100 -2.02 3.21 6.49
CA ALA A 100 -2.11 2.42 5.26
C ALA A 100 -3.55 2.19 4.82
N THR A 101 -3.79 2.35 3.54
CA THR A 101 -5.01 1.91 2.85
C THR A 101 -4.77 0.63 2.06
N SER A 102 -3.52 0.39 1.65
CA SER A 102 -3.11 -0.80 0.92
C SER A 102 -1.69 -1.18 1.30
N VAL A 103 -1.44 -2.47 1.44
CA VAL A 103 -0.11 -3.06 1.65
C VAL A 103 0.00 -4.30 0.78
N GLY A 104 1.12 -4.48 0.13
CA GLY A 104 1.40 -5.66 -0.67
C GLY A 104 2.88 -5.97 -0.70
N HIS A 105 3.22 -7.21 -1.07
CA HIS A 105 4.60 -7.57 -1.34
C HIS A 105 5.07 -6.93 -2.65
N ASP A 106 6.31 -6.51 -2.68
CA ASP A 106 6.94 -6.00 -3.91
C ASP A 106 7.43 -7.18 -4.76
N LEU A 107 6.67 -7.53 -5.78
CA LEU A 107 6.96 -8.68 -6.65
C LEU A 107 8.13 -8.43 -7.61
N ALA A 108 8.65 -7.22 -7.70
CA ALA A 108 9.92 -6.97 -8.39
C ALA A 108 11.10 -7.63 -7.66
N LEU A 109 10.95 -7.91 -6.36
CA LEU A 109 12.01 -8.44 -5.50
C LEU A 109 11.76 -9.86 -4.99
N GLY A 110 10.62 -10.47 -5.30
CA GLY A 110 10.32 -11.82 -4.86
C GLY A 110 8.94 -12.30 -5.29
N GLN A 111 8.58 -13.48 -4.84
CA GLN A 111 7.30 -14.12 -5.12
C GLN A 111 6.41 -14.13 -3.87
N ALA A 112 5.13 -14.01 -4.07
CA ALA A 112 4.14 -14.11 -3.00
C ALA A 112 3.01 -15.06 -3.42
N SER A 113 2.33 -15.62 -2.44
CA SER A 113 1.16 -16.47 -2.61
C SER A 113 -0.06 -15.77 -2.05
N PHE A 114 -1.21 -15.94 -2.71
CA PHE A 114 -2.45 -15.26 -2.33
C PHE A 114 -3.54 -16.26 -1.96
N ALA A 115 -4.20 -16.02 -0.84
CA ALA A 115 -5.39 -16.74 -0.40
C ALA A 115 -6.54 -15.76 -0.16
N ARG A 116 -7.73 -16.12 -0.61
CA ARG A 116 -8.94 -15.34 -0.32
C ARG A 116 -9.50 -15.71 1.05
N PRO A 117 -9.98 -14.75 1.85
CA PRO A 117 -10.68 -15.06 3.08
C PRO A 117 -11.97 -15.82 2.80
N PRO A 118 -12.47 -16.63 3.76
CA PRO A 118 -13.74 -17.33 3.64
C PRO A 118 -14.89 -16.36 3.32
N ARG A 119 -15.89 -16.85 2.56
CA ARG A 119 -17.04 -16.02 2.14
C ARG A 119 -17.87 -15.46 3.29
N SER A 120 -17.84 -16.08 4.47
CA SER A 120 -18.55 -15.63 5.68
C SER A 120 -18.10 -14.25 6.17
N ASP A 121 -16.89 -13.82 5.83
CA ASP A 121 -16.35 -12.53 6.22
C ASP A 121 -16.59 -11.43 5.18
N ARG A 122 -17.18 -11.76 4.06
CA ARG A 122 -17.64 -10.78 3.09
C ARG A 122 -18.99 -10.25 3.52
N GLN A 123 -19.03 -9.00 3.90
CA GLN A 123 -20.25 -8.23 3.81
C GLN A 123 -20.81 -8.43 2.39
N PRO A 124 -22.12 -8.77 2.23
CA PRO A 124 -22.66 -8.92 0.89
C PRO A 124 -22.34 -7.65 0.10
N SER A 125 -21.44 -7.78 -0.85
CA SER A 125 -21.24 -6.76 -1.86
C SER A 125 -22.61 -6.59 -2.51
N GLN A 126 -23.14 -5.38 -2.47
CA GLN A 126 -24.25 -5.03 -3.34
C GLN A 126 -23.93 -5.59 -4.72
N PRO A 127 -24.88 -6.26 -5.38
CA PRO A 127 -24.66 -6.66 -6.74
C PRO A 127 -24.17 -5.44 -7.49
N LEU A 128 -23.02 -5.55 -8.14
CA LEU A 128 -22.66 -4.56 -9.15
C LEU A 128 -23.85 -4.57 -10.09
N GLU A 129 -24.58 -3.46 -10.12
CA GLU A 129 -25.57 -3.24 -11.15
C GLU A 129 -24.85 -3.55 -12.46
N GLU A 130 -25.28 -4.61 -13.09
CA GLU A 130 -24.77 -5.01 -14.39
C GLU A 130 -25.03 -3.80 -15.29
N VAL A 131 -23.99 -3.05 -15.57
CA VAL A 131 -24.10 -1.99 -16.57
C VAL A 131 -24.44 -2.72 -17.86
N PRO A 132 -25.65 -2.50 -18.43
CA PRO A 132 -26.00 -3.19 -19.65
C PRO A 132 -24.91 -2.88 -20.69
N ALA A 133 -24.35 -3.93 -21.28
CA ALA A 133 -23.42 -3.77 -22.37
C ALA A 133 -24.06 -2.81 -23.39
N PRO A 134 -23.34 -1.80 -23.87
CA PRO A 134 -23.89 -0.95 -24.93
C PRO A 134 -24.29 -1.86 -26.07
N SER A 135 -25.59 -1.85 -26.36
CA SER A 135 -26.12 -2.55 -27.54
C SER A 135 -25.28 -2.07 -28.72
N ALA A 136 -24.61 -2.97 -29.39
CA ALA A 136 -23.97 -2.67 -30.64
C ALA A 136 -25.08 -2.38 -31.65
N GLU A 137 -25.58 -1.16 -31.60
CA GLU A 137 -26.41 -0.62 -32.66
C GLU A 137 -25.43 -0.40 -33.82
N SER A 138 -25.52 -1.33 -34.80
CA SER A 138 -24.76 -1.25 -36.03
C SER A 138 -25.06 0.12 -36.68
N ALA A 139 -24.09 1.00 -36.62
CA ALA A 139 -24.13 2.23 -37.39
C ALA A 139 -24.26 1.85 -38.85
N PRO A 140 -25.25 2.42 -39.58
CA PRO A 140 -25.34 2.17 -41.02
C PRO A 140 -24.04 2.66 -41.65
N LEU A 141 -23.41 1.80 -42.44
CA LEU A 141 -22.30 2.16 -43.29
C LEU A 141 -22.78 3.29 -44.22
N GLY A 142 -22.30 4.49 -43.92
CA GLY A 142 -22.56 5.63 -44.80
C GLY A 142 -22.02 5.32 -46.21
N GLN A 143 -22.91 5.37 -47.17
CA GLN A 143 -22.51 5.28 -48.59
C GLN A 143 -21.54 6.43 -48.86
N VAL A 144 -20.39 6.07 -49.37
CA VAL A 144 -19.41 7.01 -49.93
C VAL A 144 -20.07 7.60 -51.19
N PRO A 145 -20.25 8.92 -51.34
CA PRO A 145 -20.71 9.48 -52.58
C PRO A 145 -19.65 9.30 -53.63
N ASP A 146 -20.05 8.63 -54.66
CA ASP A 146 -19.27 8.45 -55.87
C ASP A 146 -19.09 9.86 -56.54
N VAL A 147 -17.88 10.37 -56.53
CA VAL A 147 -17.53 11.61 -57.23
C VAL A 147 -17.01 11.21 -58.61
N ALA A 148 -17.88 11.41 -59.55
CA ALA A 148 -17.48 11.36 -60.95
C ALA A 148 -16.64 12.60 -61.34
#